data_7858cdcb557555af66efdde3224ea248
#
_entry.id   7858cdcb557555af66efdde3224ea248
#
_cell.length_a   1.000
_cell.length_b   1.000
_cell.length_c   1.000
_cell.angle_alpha   90.00
_cell.angle_beta   90.00
_cell.angle_gamma   90.00
#
_symmetry.space_group_name_H-M   'P 1'
#
loop_
_entity.id
_entity.type
_entity.pdbx_description
1 polymer ?
#
loop_
_entity_poly.entity_id
_entity_poly.type
_entity_poly.pdbx_seq_one_letter_code
_entity_poly.pdbx_strand_id
1 'polypeptide(L)'
;MRSRVLLAALAVTGCSYFQSSVKPDGAPAPAAKPTATRLPGSGIAVTTSSGLIKAMHDRYDGKYLKTMSFLQNNTAYTASGQEQKSQWYEHIEIPGKLRIAFLPAAQRSGMVQVDDRVATFDNGIRVDFRPSVHPLLLLTADVYVAPVAVIMRGLDTLDVDSEIVRTDEWEGHPVYVVGAKAGDSTSNQMWVDRDHLRLVRFIQRNKSGDRTIVSDMRIQNYKEIQGFEVPTEFLFLRNGRPVWREQYADVKVNEEFPTGTFDQAKWYDIPIPN
;
A
#
# COMPACT_ATOMS: atom_id res chain seq x y z
N MET A 1 17.70 -27.42 -18.31
CA MET A 1 17.73 -25.95 -18.09
C MET A 1 16.53 -25.60 -17.26
N ARG A 2 16.71 -25.40 -15.97
CA ARG A 2 15.61 -25.06 -15.05
C ARG A 2 15.61 -23.54 -14.92
N SER A 3 14.69 -22.86 -15.61
CA SER A 3 14.41 -21.43 -15.41
C SER A 3 13.90 -21.22 -13.99
N ARG A 4 14.72 -20.66 -13.14
CA ARG A 4 14.30 -20.12 -11.86
C ARG A 4 13.53 -18.83 -12.14
N VAL A 5 12.20 -18.93 -12.19
CA VAL A 5 11.35 -17.75 -12.09
C VAL A 5 11.56 -17.19 -10.68
N LEU A 6 12.29 -16.09 -10.58
CA LEU A 6 12.41 -15.33 -9.35
C LEU A 6 11.02 -14.77 -9.03
N LEU A 7 10.37 -15.36 -8.04
CA LEU A 7 9.15 -14.81 -7.46
C LEU A 7 9.49 -13.43 -6.88
N ALA A 8 9.04 -12.39 -7.57
CA ALA A 8 9.06 -11.03 -7.04
C ALA A 8 7.95 -10.87 -6.00
N ALA A 9 8.07 -11.56 -4.88
CA ALA A 9 7.26 -11.29 -3.67
C ALA A 9 7.75 -10.02 -2.98
N LEU A 10 7.88 -8.92 -3.74
CA LEU A 10 8.59 -7.71 -3.30
C LEU A 10 7.68 -6.62 -2.75
N ALA A 11 6.37 -6.75 -2.88
CA ALA A 11 5.46 -5.68 -2.46
C ALA A 11 4.95 -5.83 -1.01
N VAL A 12 5.18 -6.94 -0.33
CA VAL A 12 4.46 -7.22 0.93
C VAL A 12 5.36 -7.43 2.13
N THR A 13 6.65 -7.60 1.93
CA THR A 13 7.58 -7.78 3.05
C THR A 13 8.66 -6.72 3.02
N GLY A 14 8.70 -5.93 4.06
CA GLY A 14 9.90 -5.17 4.38
C GLY A 14 11.11 -6.09 4.30
N CYS A 15 12.00 -5.76 3.40
CA CYS A 15 13.39 -6.19 3.28
C CYS A 15 13.75 -7.65 3.34
N SER A 16 14.11 -8.18 2.22
CA SER A 16 15.42 -8.80 2.00
C SER A 16 15.53 -9.34 0.59
N TYR A 17 16.65 -9.06 -0.06
CA TYR A 17 17.18 -9.48 -1.35
C TYR A 17 16.96 -8.52 -2.52
N PHE A 18 17.93 -7.64 -2.72
CA PHE A 18 18.63 -7.48 -4.00
C PHE A 18 19.89 -6.63 -3.79
N GLN A 19 21.06 -7.22 -3.95
CA GLN A 19 22.34 -6.50 -4.04
C GLN A 19 22.64 -6.20 -5.51
N SER A 20 22.88 -4.95 -5.84
CA SER A 20 23.86 -4.52 -6.85
C SER A 20 24.02 -3.00 -6.84
N SER A 21 25.27 -2.59 -6.89
CA SER A 21 25.76 -1.21 -6.89
C SER A 21 25.77 -0.60 -8.28
N VAL A 22 25.17 0.60 -8.48
CA VAL A 22 25.47 1.52 -9.61
C VAL A 22 25.21 2.97 -9.19
N LYS A 23 26.08 3.89 -9.63
CA LYS A 23 26.09 5.34 -9.38
C LYS A 23 24.96 6.09 -10.14
N PRO A 24 24.55 7.31 -9.70
CA PRO A 24 23.39 8.01 -10.23
C PRO A 24 23.71 8.95 -11.38
N ASP A 25 22.83 8.99 -12.37
CA ASP A 25 22.65 10.14 -13.27
C ASP A 25 21.18 10.26 -13.69
N GLY A 26 20.68 11.50 -13.60
CA GLY A 26 19.54 12.05 -14.35
C GLY A 26 18.13 11.55 -14.07
N ALA A 27 17.31 12.34 -13.33
CA ALA A 27 15.88 12.14 -13.18
C ALA A 27 15.08 12.78 -14.34
N PRO A 28 14.00 12.13 -14.85
CA PRO A 28 13.07 12.77 -15.79
C PRO A 28 12.07 13.69 -15.05
N ALA A 29 11.67 14.77 -15.76
CA ALA A 29 10.77 15.81 -15.27
C ALA A 29 9.32 15.33 -15.05
N PRO A 30 8.56 15.94 -14.12
CA PRO A 30 7.20 15.51 -13.77
C PRO A 30 6.17 15.95 -14.81
N ALA A 31 5.17 15.07 -15.05
CA ALA A 31 4.01 15.34 -15.91
C ALA A 31 3.01 16.29 -15.23
N ALA A 32 2.32 17.11 -16.03
CA ALA A 32 1.38 18.14 -15.60
C ALA A 32 0.11 17.57 -14.93
N LYS A 33 -0.36 18.29 -13.89
CA LYS A 33 -1.44 17.92 -12.96
C LYS A 33 -2.85 18.19 -13.52
N PRO A 34 -3.86 17.36 -13.18
CA PRO A 34 -5.26 17.77 -13.26
C PRO A 34 -5.63 18.64 -12.04
N THR A 35 -6.41 19.69 -12.31
CA THR A 35 -6.89 20.65 -11.31
C THR A 35 -7.99 20.00 -10.48
N ALA A 36 -7.71 19.72 -9.22
CA ALA A 36 -8.70 19.19 -8.29
C ALA A 36 -9.65 20.28 -7.80
N THR A 37 -10.95 20.03 -7.87
CA THR A 37 -11.98 20.88 -7.29
C THR A 37 -11.97 20.70 -5.77
N ARG A 38 -11.70 21.80 -5.06
CA ARG A 38 -11.63 21.82 -3.59
C ARG A 38 -13.01 21.57 -2.98
N LEU A 39 -13.15 20.51 -2.21
CA LEU A 39 -14.31 20.28 -1.37
C LEU A 39 -14.28 21.22 -0.14
N PRO A 40 -15.42 21.78 0.33
CA PRO A 40 -15.44 22.69 1.46
C PRO A 40 -14.98 21.99 2.74
N GLY A 41 -13.90 22.47 3.24
CA GLY A 41 -13.13 22.27 4.40
C GLY A 41 -13.58 21.37 5.53
N SER A 42 -12.74 20.45 5.90
CA SER A 42 -12.60 20.01 7.29
C SER A 42 -11.64 20.99 7.97
N GLY A 43 -12.18 22.05 8.58
CA GLY A 43 -11.40 22.98 9.41
C GLY A 43 -10.98 22.36 10.75
N ILE A 44 -10.70 21.05 10.78
CA ILE A 44 -10.25 20.34 11.98
C ILE A 44 -8.76 20.61 12.11
N ALA A 45 -8.38 21.37 13.13
CA ALA A 45 -6.99 21.51 13.51
C ALA A 45 -6.54 20.19 14.16
N VAL A 46 -5.89 19.34 13.37
CA VAL A 46 -5.27 18.12 13.86
C VAL A 46 -3.93 18.47 14.51
N THR A 47 -3.79 18.14 15.79
CA THR A 47 -2.58 18.39 16.58
C THR A 47 -1.93 17.10 17.11
N THR A 48 -2.59 15.95 16.96
CA THR A 48 -2.11 14.63 17.39
C THR A 48 -2.37 13.58 16.33
N SER A 49 -1.56 12.53 16.30
CA SER A 49 -1.74 11.41 15.38
C SER A 49 -3.06 10.69 15.59
N SER A 50 -3.45 10.44 16.84
CA SER A 50 -4.76 9.86 17.15
C SER A 50 -5.92 10.73 16.69
N GLY A 51 -5.78 12.06 16.77
CA GLY A 51 -6.75 13.03 16.24
C GLY A 51 -6.85 12.97 14.72
N LEU A 52 -5.72 12.81 14.02
CA LEU A 52 -5.70 12.60 12.57
C LEU A 52 -6.40 11.29 12.19
N ILE A 53 -6.01 10.19 12.82
CA ILE A 53 -6.63 8.87 12.55
C ILE A 53 -8.13 8.91 12.85
N LYS A 54 -8.53 9.58 13.94
CA LYS A 54 -9.95 9.78 14.24
C LYS A 54 -10.66 10.57 13.12
N ALA A 55 -10.05 11.64 12.62
CA ALA A 55 -10.63 12.44 11.54
C ALA A 55 -10.77 11.64 10.23
N MET A 56 -9.78 10.80 9.91
CA MET A 56 -9.84 9.86 8.77
C MET A 56 -10.98 8.85 8.94
N HIS A 57 -11.11 8.26 10.12
CA HIS A 57 -12.20 7.34 10.47
C HIS A 57 -13.57 8.03 10.35
N ASP A 58 -13.74 9.18 10.98
CA ASP A 58 -15.02 9.92 11.03
C ASP A 58 -15.46 10.40 9.64
N ARG A 59 -14.53 10.58 8.69
CA ARG A 59 -14.84 10.97 7.31
C ARG A 59 -15.89 10.05 6.68
N TYR A 60 -15.80 8.75 6.95
CA TYR A 60 -16.69 7.76 6.36
C TYR A 60 -17.73 7.20 7.34
N ASP A 61 -17.54 7.31 8.66
CA ASP A 61 -18.46 6.96 9.74
C ASP A 61 -19.53 5.90 9.37
N GLY A 62 -19.08 4.65 9.23
CA GLY A 62 -19.92 3.51 8.84
C GLY A 62 -20.37 3.47 7.37
N LYS A 63 -19.89 4.39 6.53
CA LYS A 63 -20.24 4.49 5.10
C LYS A 63 -19.13 4.07 4.16
N TYR A 64 -17.98 3.63 4.67
CA TYR A 64 -16.88 3.18 3.82
C TYR A 64 -17.22 1.87 3.11
N LEU A 65 -16.55 1.61 1.99
CA LEU A 65 -16.70 0.35 1.24
C LEU A 65 -16.31 -0.85 2.11
N LYS A 66 -16.98 -1.98 1.90
CA LYS A 66 -16.75 -3.22 2.67
C LYS A 66 -15.82 -4.18 1.96
N THR A 67 -15.92 -4.23 0.64
CA THR A 67 -15.12 -5.13 -0.19
C THR A 67 -14.62 -4.40 -1.42
N MET A 68 -13.47 -4.81 -1.92
CA MET A 68 -12.92 -4.33 -3.18
C MET A 68 -12.21 -5.48 -3.90
N SER A 69 -12.38 -5.59 -5.22
CA SER A 69 -11.60 -6.48 -6.07
C SER A 69 -11.08 -5.73 -7.29
N PHE A 70 -9.94 -6.13 -7.82
CA PHE A 70 -9.33 -5.50 -8.97
C PHE A 70 -8.25 -6.36 -9.61
N LEU A 71 -7.97 -6.08 -10.88
CA LEU A 71 -6.78 -6.55 -11.57
C LEU A 71 -5.65 -5.55 -11.34
N GLN A 72 -4.55 -5.97 -10.74
CA GLN A 72 -3.36 -5.16 -10.54
C GLN A 72 -2.35 -5.41 -11.65
N ASN A 73 -2.05 -4.37 -12.43
CA ASN A 73 -0.99 -4.37 -13.42
C ASN A 73 0.29 -3.85 -12.78
N ASN A 74 1.30 -4.70 -12.74
CA ASN A 74 2.58 -4.40 -12.10
C ASN A 74 3.66 -4.10 -13.14
N THR A 75 4.52 -3.14 -12.83
CA THR A 75 5.76 -2.88 -13.55
C THR A 75 6.92 -2.85 -12.56
N ALA A 76 7.80 -3.84 -12.62
CA ALA A 76 9.06 -3.85 -11.89
C ALA A 76 10.16 -3.19 -12.73
N TYR A 77 10.96 -2.32 -12.12
CA TYR A 77 12.10 -1.67 -12.76
C TYR A 77 13.39 -2.33 -12.29
N THR A 78 14.14 -2.91 -13.22
CA THR A 78 15.44 -3.50 -12.92
C THR A 78 16.52 -2.44 -12.69
N ALA A 79 17.66 -2.84 -12.17
CA ALA A 79 18.81 -1.94 -12.00
C ALA A 79 19.34 -1.36 -13.35
N SER A 80 19.10 -2.07 -14.45
CA SER A 80 19.41 -1.61 -15.83
C SER A 80 18.33 -0.72 -16.45
N GLY A 81 17.23 -0.44 -15.73
CA GLY A 81 16.10 0.34 -16.23
C GLY A 81 15.12 -0.42 -17.12
N GLN A 82 15.27 -1.74 -17.26
CA GLN A 82 14.31 -2.57 -17.99
C GLN A 82 13.04 -2.76 -17.18
N GLU A 83 11.90 -2.78 -17.87
CA GLU A 83 10.60 -3.07 -17.28
C GLU A 83 10.27 -4.55 -17.36
N GLN A 84 9.76 -5.10 -16.26
CA GLN A 84 9.18 -6.43 -16.18
C GLN A 84 7.74 -6.31 -15.75
N LYS A 85 6.81 -6.83 -16.54
CA LYS A 85 5.37 -6.73 -16.28
C LYS A 85 4.83 -8.02 -15.69
N SER A 86 3.92 -7.89 -14.75
CA SER A 86 3.16 -9.00 -14.18
C SER A 86 1.76 -8.52 -13.81
N GLN A 87 0.86 -9.45 -13.59
CA GLN A 87 -0.50 -9.15 -13.18
C GLN A 87 -0.86 -9.97 -11.94
N TRP A 88 -1.62 -9.36 -11.06
CA TRP A 88 -2.18 -9.99 -9.87
C TRP A 88 -3.69 -9.74 -9.86
N TYR A 89 -4.45 -10.63 -9.25
CA TYR A 89 -5.85 -10.37 -8.96
C TYR A 89 -6.04 -10.30 -7.45
N GLU A 90 -6.70 -9.24 -6.99
CA GLU A 90 -6.81 -8.97 -5.56
C GLU A 90 -8.27 -8.94 -5.10
N HIS A 91 -8.48 -9.46 -3.88
CA HIS A 91 -9.70 -9.31 -3.12
C HIS A 91 -9.35 -8.69 -1.77
N ILE A 92 -10.07 -7.66 -1.39
CA ILE A 92 -9.96 -6.99 -0.09
C ILE A 92 -11.32 -7.02 0.59
N GLU A 93 -11.38 -7.49 1.85
CA GLU A 93 -12.53 -7.31 2.74
C GLU A 93 -12.06 -6.49 3.94
N ILE A 94 -12.69 -5.36 4.14
CA ILE A 94 -12.28 -4.34 5.10
C ILE A 94 -13.12 -4.49 6.38
N PRO A 95 -12.46 -4.54 7.55
CA PRO A 95 -11.01 -4.42 7.75
C PRO A 95 -10.25 -5.75 7.67
N GLY A 96 -8.95 -5.66 7.41
CA GLY A 96 -7.95 -6.65 7.78
C GLY A 96 -7.78 -7.85 6.86
N LYS A 97 -8.53 -7.98 5.76
CA LYS A 97 -8.41 -9.14 4.89
C LYS A 97 -7.99 -8.77 3.47
N LEU A 98 -6.97 -9.44 2.98
CA LEU A 98 -6.43 -9.29 1.64
C LEU A 98 -6.05 -10.66 1.07
N ARG A 99 -6.46 -10.91 -0.16
CA ARG A 99 -6.00 -12.06 -0.95
C ARG A 99 -5.41 -11.54 -2.24
N ILE A 100 -4.19 -11.94 -2.54
CA ILE A 100 -3.48 -11.64 -3.79
C ILE A 100 -3.20 -12.96 -4.51
N ALA A 101 -3.68 -13.09 -5.73
CA ALA A 101 -3.38 -14.22 -6.60
C ALA A 101 -2.47 -13.75 -7.76
N PHE A 102 -1.31 -14.36 -7.91
CA PHE A 102 -0.40 -14.06 -9.01
C PHE A 102 -0.87 -14.72 -10.29
N LEU A 103 -0.88 -13.97 -11.38
CA LEU A 103 -1.31 -14.50 -12.67
C LEU A 103 -0.12 -14.98 -13.51
N PRO A 104 -0.29 -16.02 -14.34
CA PRO A 104 -1.55 -16.74 -14.57
C PRO A 104 -1.94 -17.63 -13.39
N ALA A 105 -3.24 -17.76 -13.15
CA ALA A 105 -3.83 -18.48 -12.01
C ALA A 105 -3.34 -19.94 -11.87
N ALA A 106 -2.95 -20.56 -12.97
CA ALA A 106 -2.39 -21.92 -13.00
C ALA A 106 -1.09 -22.08 -12.17
N GLN A 107 -0.38 -20.98 -11.89
CA GLN A 107 0.79 -21.00 -11.00
C GLN A 107 0.41 -21.26 -9.53
N ARG A 108 -0.83 -20.99 -9.13
CA ARG A 108 -1.33 -21.17 -7.78
C ARG A 108 -0.44 -20.52 -6.71
N SER A 109 0.16 -19.39 -7.04
CA SER A 109 1.05 -18.62 -6.18
C SER A 109 0.38 -17.32 -5.76
N GLY A 110 0.72 -16.82 -4.57
CA GLY A 110 0.15 -15.58 -4.04
C GLY A 110 0.13 -15.54 -2.52
N MET A 111 -0.79 -14.79 -1.95
CA MET A 111 -0.87 -14.67 -0.49
C MET A 111 -2.29 -14.42 0.00
N VAL A 112 -2.51 -14.72 1.28
CA VAL A 112 -3.70 -14.35 2.06
C VAL A 112 -3.26 -13.71 3.36
N GLN A 113 -3.69 -12.49 3.57
CA GLN A 113 -3.61 -11.76 4.84
C GLN A 113 -4.96 -11.85 5.53
N VAL A 114 -4.96 -12.18 6.81
CA VAL A 114 -6.12 -12.04 7.69
C VAL A 114 -5.63 -11.41 8.98
N ASP A 115 -6.18 -10.26 9.29
CA ASP A 115 -5.77 -9.43 10.44
C ASP A 115 -4.25 -9.17 10.46
N ASP A 116 -3.56 -9.68 11.45
CA ASP A 116 -2.12 -9.52 11.65
C ASP A 116 -1.27 -10.68 11.11
N ARG A 117 -1.84 -11.56 10.26
CA ARG A 117 -1.13 -12.75 9.76
C ARG A 117 -1.22 -12.89 8.25
N VAL A 118 -0.07 -13.19 7.65
CA VAL A 118 0.04 -13.50 6.23
C VAL A 118 0.46 -14.95 6.00
N ALA A 119 -0.23 -15.62 5.09
CA ALA A 119 0.20 -16.89 4.50
C ALA A 119 0.60 -16.66 3.04
N THR A 120 1.77 -17.16 2.64
CA THR A 120 2.25 -17.09 1.27
C THR A 120 2.25 -18.48 0.65
N PHE A 121 1.85 -18.54 -0.61
CA PHE A 121 1.73 -19.78 -1.38
C PHE A 121 2.62 -19.73 -2.63
N ASP A 122 3.28 -20.84 -2.90
CA ASP A 122 4.03 -21.08 -4.15
C ASP A 122 3.66 -22.44 -4.72
N ASN A 123 3.25 -22.46 -6.00
CA ASN A 123 2.74 -23.66 -6.67
C ASN A 123 1.68 -24.40 -5.81
N GLY A 124 0.93 -23.61 -5.03
CA GLY A 124 -0.11 -24.07 -4.19
C GLY A 124 0.28 -24.62 -2.84
N ILE A 125 1.51 -24.66 -2.53
CA ILE A 125 2.02 -25.06 -1.23
C ILE A 125 2.21 -23.81 -0.39
N ARG A 126 1.72 -23.82 0.86
CA ARG A 126 2.02 -22.73 1.80
C ARG A 126 3.48 -22.77 2.20
N VAL A 127 4.22 -21.75 1.79
CA VAL A 127 5.69 -21.64 2.00
C VAL A 127 6.05 -20.71 3.16
N ASP A 128 5.13 -19.84 3.59
CA ASP A 128 5.35 -18.95 4.73
C ASP A 128 4.03 -18.72 5.50
N PHE A 129 4.15 -18.51 6.81
CA PHE A 129 3.04 -18.10 7.68
C PHE A 129 3.60 -17.33 8.88
N ARG A 130 3.35 -16.02 8.94
CA ARG A 130 3.98 -15.16 9.94
C ARG A 130 3.09 -13.96 10.29
N PRO A 131 3.35 -13.30 11.45
CA PRO A 131 2.77 -12.00 11.74
C PRO A 131 3.20 -10.97 10.68
N SER A 132 2.26 -10.11 10.26
CA SER A 132 2.52 -9.06 9.28
C SER A 132 1.45 -7.98 9.38
N VAL A 133 1.87 -6.72 9.34
CA VAL A 133 0.99 -5.58 9.08
C VAL A 133 1.18 -5.18 7.63
N HIS A 134 0.09 -5.14 6.87
CA HIS A 134 0.12 -4.69 5.47
C HIS A 134 -0.08 -3.17 5.42
N PRO A 135 0.96 -2.37 5.11
CA PRO A 135 0.87 -0.92 5.24
C PRO A 135 -0.23 -0.29 4.37
N LEU A 136 -0.39 -0.77 3.12
CA LEU A 136 -1.45 -0.26 2.23
C LEU A 136 -2.83 -0.57 2.79
N LEU A 137 -3.10 -1.82 3.18
CA LEU A 137 -4.40 -2.19 3.74
C LEU A 137 -4.71 -1.36 4.99
N LEU A 138 -3.75 -1.24 5.92
CA LEU A 138 -3.89 -0.46 7.14
C LEU A 138 -4.19 1.02 6.86
N LEU A 139 -3.40 1.66 5.98
CA LEU A 139 -3.36 3.12 5.84
C LEU A 139 -4.26 3.67 4.71
N THR A 140 -4.75 2.82 3.80
CA THR A 140 -5.65 3.25 2.71
C THR A 140 -7.04 2.67 2.80
N ALA A 141 -7.28 1.71 3.71
CA ALA A 141 -8.57 1.04 3.86
C ALA A 141 -9.01 0.93 5.32
N ASP A 142 -8.26 0.19 6.16
CA ASP A 142 -8.66 -0.09 7.54
C ASP A 142 -8.77 1.18 8.40
N VAL A 143 -7.95 2.19 8.12
CA VAL A 143 -7.95 3.49 8.81
C VAL A 143 -9.32 4.18 8.83
N TYR A 144 -10.19 3.87 7.87
CA TYR A 144 -11.52 4.46 7.78
C TYR A 144 -12.60 3.70 8.55
N VAL A 145 -12.32 2.47 9.02
CA VAL A 145 -13.34 1.62 9.66
C VAL A 145 -12.87 0.96 10.94
N ALA A 146 -11.57 0.70 11.09
CA ALA A 146 -11.05 0.06 12.29
C ALA A 146 -10.98 1.03 13.46
N PRO A 147 -11.12 0.57 14.71
CA PRO A 147 -10.97 1.43 15.88
C PRO A 147 -9.61 2.15 15.88
N VAL A 148 -9.61 3.44 16.26
CA VAL A 148 -8.40 4.28 16.29
C VAL A 148 -7.22 3.57 16.98
N ALA A 149 -7.48 2.90 18.11
CA ALA A 149 -6.44 2.18 18.84
C ALA A 149 -5.81 1.01 18.06
N VAL A 150 -6.52 0.41 17.11
CA VAL A 150 -5.99 -0.64 16.22
C VAL A 150 -5.01 -0.01 15.23
N ILE A 151 -5.40 1.09 14.61
CA ILE A 151 -4.55 1.81 13.65
C ILE A 151 -3.30 2.36 14.35
N MET A 152 -3.42 2.93 15.55
CA MET A 152 -2.27 3.42 16.32
C MET A 152 -1.27 2.30 16.61
N ARG A 153 -1.72 1.10 17.03
CA ARG A 153 -0.83 -0.07 17.19
C ARG A 153 -0.19 -0.51 15.86
N GLY A 154 -0.92 -0.37 14.76
CA GLY A 154 -0.36 -0.62 13.42
C GLY A 154 0.77 0.35 13.08
N LEU A 155 0.62 1.65 13.39
CA LEU A 155 1.67 2.65 13.22
C LEU A 155 2.90 2.32 14.06
N ASP A 156 2.72 1.90 15.32
CA ASP A 156 3.84 1.44 16.17
C ASP A 156 4.56 0.24 15.55
N THR A 157 3.82 -0.73 15.02
CA THR A 157 4.39 -1.91 14.32
C THR A 157 5.17 -1.51 13.06
N LEU A 158 4.74 -0.44 12.39
CA LEU A 158 5.42 0.15 11.24
C LEU A 158 6.56 1.11 11.64
N ASP A 159 6.88 1.21 12.93
CA ASP A 159 7.94 2.08 13.49
C ASP A 159 7.74 3.55 13.10
N VAL A 160 6.49 4.01 13.10
CA VAL A 160 6.12 5.41 12.87
C VAL A 160 5.95 6.10 14.22
N ASP A 161 6.78 7.12 14.50
CA ASP A 161 6.70 7.89 15.75
C ASP A 161 5.41 8.72 15.79
N SER A 162 4.40 8.18 16.46
CA SER A 162 3.08 8.78 16.56
C SER A 162 3.02 10.04 17.42
N GLU A 163 4.07 10.39 18.16
CA GLU A 163 4.16 11.63 18.92
C GLU A 163 4.47 12.86 18.05
N ILE A 164 4.96 12.63 16.83
CA ILE A 164 5.33 13.69 15.88
C ILE A 164 4.21 13.88 14.85
N VAL A 165 3.54 15.03 14.92
CA VAL A 165 2.59 15.49 13.90
C VAL A 165 2.92 16.92 13.50
N ARG A 166 2.93 17.18 12.22
CA ARG A 166 3.12 18.53 11.67
C ARG A 166 2.34 18.72 10.37
N THR A 167 2.26 19.94 9.91
CA THR A 167 1.78 20.29 8.58
C THR A 167 2.94 20.51 7.64
N ASP A 168 2.71 20.19 6.35
CA ASP A 168 3.67 20.40 5.26
C ASP A 168 2.91 20.57 3.94
N GLU A 169 3.64 20.63 2.84
CA GLU A 169 3.10 20.63 1.49
C GLU A 169 3.69 19.47 0.68
N TRP A 170 2.86 18.78 -0.08
CA TRP A 170 3.26 17.73 -1.00
C TRP A 170 2.66 17.94 -2.37
N GLU A 171 3.51 18.11 -3.37
CA GLU A 171 3.08 18.37 -4.76
C GLU A 171 2.08 19.53 -4.90
N GLY A 172 2.24 20.58 -4.08
CA GLY A 172 1.38 21.77 -4.09
C GLY A 172 0.06 21.62 -3.31
N HIS A 173 -0.09 20.54 -2.52
CA HIS A 173 -1.25 20.29 -1.68
C HIS A 173 -0.87 20.29 -0.20
N PRO A 174 -1.71 20.86 0.68
CA PRO A 174 -1.45 20.85 2.12
C PRO A 174 -1.60 19.42 2.66
N VAL A 175 -0.65 18.99 3.49
CA VAL A 175 -0.65 17.66 4.10
C VAL A 175 -0.41 17.70 5.61
N TYR A 176 -0.84 16.64 6.30
CA TYR A 176 -0.33 16.26 7.62
C TYR A 176 0.80 15.24 7.44
N VAL A 177 1.85 15.37 8.23
CA VAL A 177 2.94 14.41 8.31
C VAL A 177 3.03 13.88 9.72
N VAL A 178 2.98 12.55 9.86
CA VAL A 178 3.16 11.82 11.12
C VAL A 178 4.48 11.06 11.04
N GLY A 179 5.26 11.09 12.12
CA GLY A 179 6.48 10.28 12.26
C GLY A 179 7.78 11.02 11.98
N ALA A 180 7.74 12.26 11.48
CA ALA A 180 8.95 12.99 11.12
C ALA A 180 8.88 14.49 11.38
N LYS A 181 9.97 15.05 11.89
CA LYS A 181 10.16 16.51 11.99
C LYS A 181 10.38 17.14 10.62
N ALA A 182 10.24 18.46 10.54
CA ALA A 182 10.51 19.19 9.31
C ALA A 182 11.97 18.96 8.84
N GLY A 183 12.13 18.66 7.55
CA GLY A 183 13.44 18.36 6.94
C GLY A 183 13.96 16.95 7.18
N ASP A 184 13.30 16.13 8.00
CA ASP A 184 13.66 14.72 8.19
C ASP A 184 13.08 13.86 7.06
N SER A 185 13.97 13.35 6.22
CA SER A 185 13.65 12.41 5.13
C SER A 185 14.02 10.96 5.47
N THR A 186 14.36 10.69 6.72
CA THR A 186 14.99 9.43 7.15
C THR A 186 14.14 8.60 8.09
N SER A 187 13.24 9.19 8.87
CA SER A 187 12.33 8.48 9.76
C SER A 187 11.15 7.89 9.00
N ASN A 188 10.56 6.84 9.57
CA ASN A 188 9.32 6.27 9.06
C ASN A 188 8.21 7.32 9.22
N GLN A 189 7.44 7.55 8.17
CA GLN A 189 6.48 8.64 8.17
C GLN A 189 5.34 8.42 7.17
N MET A 190 4.15 8.84 7.55
CA MET A 190 3.00 8.87 6.68
C MET A 190 2.56 10.31 6.37
N TRP A 191 2.12 10.55 5.14
CA TRP A 191 1.69 11.84 4.63
C TRP A 191 0.23 11.75 4.20
N VAL A 192 -0.61 12.57 4.77
CA VAL A 192 -2.07 12.56 4.58
C VAL A 192 -2.52 13.89 4.01
N ASP A 193 -3.21 13.86 2.86
CA ASP A 193 -3.86 15.03 2.28
C ASP A 193 -4.86 15.64 3.28
N ARG A 194 -4.78 16.95 3.51
CA ARG A 194 -5.61 17.64 4.51
C ARG A 194 -7.04 17.85 4.06
N ASP A 195 -7.26 18.00 2.78
CA ASP A 195 -8.58 18.30 2.24
C ASP A 195 -9.41 17.01 2.09
N HIS A 196 -8.74 15.90 1.75
CA HIS A 196 -9.37 14.60 1.50
C HIS A 196 -9.20 13.59 2.64
N LEU A 197 -8.31 13.85 3.62
CA LEU A 197 -7.97 12.91 4.70
C LEU A 197 -7.62 11.51 4.19
N ARG A 198 -6.75 11.46 3.19
CA ARG A 198 -6.29 10.23 2.54
C ARG A 198 -4.78 10.18 2.43
N LEU A 199 -4.22 8.97 2.50
CA LEU A 199 -2.78 8.78 2.39
C LEU A 199 -2.30 9.22 0.99
N VAL A 200 -1.22 9.98 0.93
CA VAL A 200 -0.58 10.35 -0.36
C VAL A 200 0.86 9.82 -0.47
N ARG A 201 1.50 9.55 0.68
CA ARG A 201 2.87 9.05 0.70
C ARG A 201 3.15 8.30 2.00
N PHE A 202 3.96 7.24 1.90
CA PHE A 202 4.46 6.50 3.07
C PHE A 202 5.94 6.18 2.88
N ILE A 203 6.77 6.59 3.84
CA ILE A 203 8.20 6.34 3.83
C ILE A 203 8.54 5.37 4.94
N GLN A 204 9.26 4.31 4.60
CA GLN A 204 9.83 3.35 5.55
C GLN A 204 11.33 3.25 5.39
N ARG A 205 12.01 3.18 6.52
CA ARG A 205 13.44 2.93 6.59
C ARG A 205 13.66 1.53 7.15
N ASN A 206 14.39 0.74 6.44
CA ASN A 206 14.72 -0.61 6.81
C ASN A 206 16.24 -0.81 6.82
N LYS A 207 16.74 -1.59 7.77
CA LYS A 207 18.15 -2.01 7.80
C LYS A 207 18.29 -3.34 7.07
N SER A 208 19.30 -3.44 6.20
CA SER A 208 19.72 -4.69 5.56
C SER A 208 21.24 -4.83 5.74
N GLY A 209 21.64 -5.57 6.78
CA GLY A 209 23.02 -5.54 7.29
C GLY A 209 23.42 -4.13 7.69
N ASP A 210 24.56 -3.64 7.21
CA ASP A 210 25.08 -2.29 7.49
C ASP A 210 24.43 -1.20 6.59
N ARG A 211 23.54 -1.58 5.68
CA ARG A 211 22.90 -0.64 4.75
C ARG A 211 21.54 -0.22 5.25
N THR A 212 21.25 1.06 5.12
CA THR A 212 19.89 1.58 5.27
C THR A 212 19.22 1.63 3.89
N ILE A 213 18.02 1.07 3.81
CA ILE A 213 17.17 1.14 2.61
C ILE A 213 15.98 2.03 2.96
N VAL A 214 15.78 3.08 2.18
CA VAL A 214 14.61 3.94 2.27
C VAL A 214 13.64 3.52 1.17
N SER A 215 12.47 3.05 1.58
CA SER A 215 11.33 2.77 0.71
C SER A 215 10.37 3.95 0.77
N ASP A 216 10.04 4.56 -0.38
CA ASP A 216 9.13 5.69 -0.50
C ASP A 216 7.98 5.28 -1.42
N MET A 217 6.83 5.01 -0.83
CA MET A 217 5.59 4.69 -1.54
C MET A 217 4.80 5.97 -1.77
N ARG A 218 4.39 6.21 -2.99
CA ARG A 218 3.60 7.37 -3.41
C ARG A 218 2.31 6.92 -4.06
N ILE A 219 1.20 7.51 -3.66
CA ILE A 219 -0.08 7.30 -4.32
C ILE A 219 -0.20 8.35 -5.41
N GLN A 220 -0.22 7.89 -6.66
CA GLN A 220 -0.18 8.76 -7.84
C GLN A 220 -1.58 9.15 -8.31
N ASN A 221 -2.57 8.32 -8.04
CA ASN A 221 -3.91 8.55 -8.53
C ASN A 221 -4.99 7.98 -7.60
N TYR A 222 -6.01 8.81 -7.33
CA TYR A 222 -7.25 8.42 -6.70
C TYR A 222 -8.39 8.57 -7.73
N LYS A 223 -9.29 7.60 -7.77
CA LYS A 223 -10.51 7.66 -8.59
C LYS A 223 -11.74 7.53 -7.71
N GLU A 224 -12.78 8.25 -8.09
CA GLU A 224 -14.11 8.01 -7.53
C GLU A 224 -14.74 6.78 -8.20
N ILE A 225 -15.06 5.77 -7.40
CA ILE A 225 -15.69 4.52 -7.84
C ILE A 225 -16.90 4.28 -6.96
N GLN A 226 -18.10 4.37 -7.53
CA GLN A 226 -19.37 4.21 -6.82
C GLN A 226 -19.48 5.10 -5.55
N GLY A 227 -18.94 6.32 -5.60
CA GLY A 227 -18.97 7.28 -4.50
C GLY A 227 -17.84 7.15 -3.49
N PHE A 228 -16.87 6.25 -3.72
CA PHE A 228 -15.68 6.08 -2.87
C PHE A 228 -14.42 6.57 -3.57
N GLU A 229 -13.57 7.31 -2.87
CA GLU A 229 -12.22 7.67 -3.35
C GLU A 229 -11.29 6.47 -3.15
N VAL A 230 -10.95 5.79 -4.23
CA VAL A 230 -10.10 4.59 -4.23
C VAL A 230 -8.74 4.92 -4.82
N PRO A 231 -7.63 4.61 -4.14
CA PRO A 231 -6.29 4.72 -4.73
C PRO A 231 -6.15 3.67 -5.83
N THR A 232 -5.72 4.10 -7.02
CA THR A 232 -5.65 3.21 -8.19
C THR A 232 -4.28 3.15 -8.84
N GLU A 233 -3.32 3.94 -8.36
CA GLU A 233 -1.97 3.92 -8.88
C GLU A 233 -0.96 4.24 -7.78
N PHE A 234 0.08 3.40 -7.70
CA PHE A 234 1.16 3.51 -6.71
C PHE A 234 2.51 3.47 -7.39
N LEU A 235 3.44 4.27 -6.90
CA LEU A 235 4.85 4.24 -7.28
C LEU A 235 5.69 3.97 -6.03
N PHE A 236 6.53 2.95 -6.10
CA PHE A 236 7.48 2.60 -5.03
C PHE A 236 8.90 2.94 -5.48
N LEU A 237 9.57 3.73 -4.65
CA LEU A 237 10.97 4.06 -4.85
C LEU A 237 11.81 3.40 -3.77
N ARG A 238 13.02 3.00 -4.13
CA ARG A 238 14.05 2.54 -3.19
C ARG A 238 15.27 3.43 -3.32
N ASN A 239 15.63 4.11 -2.22
CA ASN A 239 16.70 5.11 -2.21
C ASN A 239 16.56 6.14 -3.37
N GLY A 240 15.32 6.63 -3.57
CA GLY A 240 14.98 7.63 -4.59
C GLY A 240 14.82 7.12 -6.02
N ARG A 241 15.02 5.81 -6.29
CA ARG A 241 14.86 5.23 -7.64
C ARG A 241 13.58 4.41 -7.73
N PRO A 242 12.77 4.56 -8.78
CA PRO A 242 11.63 3.69 -9.01
C PRO A 242 12.06 2.22 -9.07
N VAL A 243 11.34 1.36 -8.35
CA VAL A 243 11.55 -0.09 -8.34
C VAL A 243 10.29 -0.86 -8.69
N TRP A 244 9.11 -0.25 -8.45
CA TRP A 244 7.84 -0.92 -8.67
C TRP A 244 6.73 0.11 -8.88
N ARG A 245 5.78 -0.21 -9.76
CA ARG A 245 4.55 0.55 -10.00
C ARG A 245 3.38 -0.42 -10.05
N GLU A 246 2.28 -0.02 -9.43
CA GLU A 246 1.00 -0.72 -9.44
C GLU A 246 -0.05 0.16 -10.08
N GLN A 247 -0.88 -0.43 -10.94
CA GLN A 247 -2.02 0.23 -11.55
C GLN A 247 -3.23 -0.70 -11.47
N TYR A 248 -4.31 -0.23 -10.85
CA TYR A 248 -5.51 -1.02 -10.66
C TYR A 248 -6.48 -0.81 -11.83
N ALA A 249 -6.93 -1.92 -12.41
CA ALA A 249 -7.92 -1.99 -13.45
C ALA A 249 -9.13 -2.81 -12.97
N ASP A 250 -10.28 -2.61 -13.60
CA ASP A 250 -11.51 -3.37 -13.33
C ASP A 250 -11.90 -3.37 -11.85
N VAL A 251 -11.71 -2.22 -11.19
CA VAL A 251 -12.00 -2.07 -9.76
C VAL A 251 -13.49 -2.16 -9.51
N LYS A 252 -13.87 -3.06 -8.62
CA LYS A 252 -15.23 -3.27 -8.16
C LYS A 252 -15.28 -3.14 -6.65
N VAL A 253 -16.34 -2.53 -6.13
CA VAL A 253 -16.52 -2.31 -4.69
C VAL A 253 -17.87 -2.86 -4.22
N ASN A 254 -17.92 -3.30 -2.95
CA ASN A 254 -19.11 -3.82 -2.30
C ASN A 254 -19.73 -5.05 -2.99
N GLU A 255 -18.94 -5.83 -3.73
CA GLU A 255 -19.36 -7.13 -4.24
C GLU A 255 -19.26 -8.21 -3.15
N GLU A 256 -20.14 -9.18 -3.19
CA GLU A 256 -20.04 -10.38 -2.35
C GLU A 256 -18.98 -11.32 -2.91
N PHE A 257 -18.10 -11.80 -2.04
CA PHE A 257 -17.09 -12.78 -2.41
C PHE A 257 -17.54 -14.20 -2.11
N PRO A 258 -17.04 -15.20 -2.85
CA PRO A 258 -17.28 -16.60 -2.54
C PRO A 258 -16.90 -16.93 -1.10
N THR A 259 -17.70 -17.78 -0.45
CA THR A 259 -17.41 -18.24 0.91
C THR A 259 -16.03 -18.90 0.99
N GLY A 260 -15.19 -18.41 1.90
CA GLY A 260 -13.84 -18.93 2.09
C GLY A 260 -12.75 -18.20 1.27
N THR A 261 -13.07 -17.07 0.61
CA THR A 261 -12.10 -16.27 -0.16
C THR A 261 -10.82 -15.98 0.64
N PHE A 262 -10.92 -15.77 1.93
CA PHE A 262 -9.79 -15.50 2.81
C PHE A 262 -9.39 -16.72 3.69
N ASP A 263 -10.00 -17.87 3.47
CA ASP A 263 -9.60 -19.11 4.15
C ASP A 263 -8.35 -19.68 3.49
N GLN A 264 -7.25 -19.71 4.23
CA GLN A 264 -5.97 -20.23 3.76
C GLN A 264 -6.03 -21.71 3.34
N ALA A 265 -6.92 -22.52 3.99
CA ALA A 265 -7.12 -23.92 3.64
C ALA A 265 -7.83 -24.09 2.29
N LYS A 266 -8.55 -23.06 1.84
CA LYS A 266 -9.28 -23.03 0.57
C LYS A 266 -8.57 -22.23 -0.52
N TRP A 267 -7.25 -22.09 -0.40
CA TRP A 267 -6.46 -21.31 -1.37
C TRP A 267 -6.74 -21.67 -2.83
N TYR A 268 -6.97 -22.95 -3.11
CA TYR A 268 -7.23 -23.46 -4.46
C TYR A 268 -8.67 -23.37 -4.95
N ASP A 269 -9.62 -23.32 -4.02
CA ASP A 269 -11.03 -23.49 -4.33
C ASP A 269 -11.67 -22.20 -4.84
N ILE A 270 -10.99 -21.06 -4.63
CA ILE A 270 -11.50 -19.74 -4.98
C ILE A 270 -11.13 -19.42 -6.43
N PRO A 271 -12.12 -19.27 -7.30
CA PRO A 271 -11.87 -18.93 -8.69
C PRO A 271 -11.24 -17.52 -8.80
N ILE A 272 -10.31 -17.40 -9.72
CA ILE A 272 -9.71 -16.13 -10.12
C ILE A 272 -10.28 -15.82 -11.52
N PRO A 273 -10.82 -14.61 -11.76
CA PRO A 273 -11.26 -14.22 -13.09
C PRO A 273 -10.13 -14.37 -14.10
N ASN A 274 -10.47 -14.90 -15.28
CA ASN A 274 -9.53 -15.06 -16.40
C ASN A 274 -9.27 -13.72 -17.07
#